data_cded65e8a11b1dd3b7022bc2391bc470
#
_entry.id   cded65e8a11b1dd3b7022bc2391bc470
#
_cell.length_a   1.000
_cell.length_b   1.000
_cell.length_c   1.000
_cell.angle_alpha   90.00
_cell.angle_beta   90.00
_cell.angle_gamma   90.00
#
_symmetry.space_group_name_H-M   'P 1'
#
loop_
_entity.id
_entity.type
_entity.pdbx_description
1 polymer ?
#
loop_
_entity_poly.entity_id
_entity_poly.type
_entity_poly.pdbx_seq_one_letter_code
_entity_poly.pdbx_strand_id
1 'polypeptide(L)'
;VLKREGWHIVYGYVAATNVFSQAPLTFTTNDSSKPGTSFIVLNDIHERIDVMKQMLEMGDYKKRDMVIYNGDMVNIMPDDDALFRGFLDESVKLFASEKPLYYVRGNHETRGASAVNFHNYVCPRQNDIFYAWRQGPVFFLALDAGEDKPDDDIEYAGANVYDEYRTEQAEWIKKVVSSEEYKKAKYHVVVCHVPPAPKKDAWHGDKEVKNKFVPILNDANVDVM
;
A
#
# COMPACT_ATOMS: atom_id res chain seq x y z
N VAL A 1 -2.74 3.64 26.02
CA VAL A 1 -2.37 2.42 25.29
C VAL A 1 -3.66 1.71 24.94
N LEU A 2 -3.97 1.59 23.65
CA LEU A 2 -5.13 0.85 23.18
C LEU A 2 -4.90 -0.66 23.44
N LYS A 3 -5.92 -1.37 23.90
CA LYS A 3 -5.87 -2.83 23.99
C LYS A 3 -5.76 -3.40 22.58
N ARG A 4 -5.06 -4.52 22.41
CA ARG A 4 -4.81 -5.14 21.11
C ARG A 4 -6.07 -5.71 20.45
N GLU A 5 -7.12 -5.97 21.21
CA GLU A 5 -8.36 -6.61 20.73
C GLU A 5 -9.58 -5.87 21.27
N GLY A 6 -10.63 -5.79 20.48
CA GLY A 6 -11.91 -5.20 20.85
C GLY A 6 -12.28 -3.94 20.07
N TRP A 7 -13.44 -3.41 20.41
CA TRP A 7 -13.97 -2.18 19.83
C TRP A 7 -13.43 -0.95 20.54
N HIS A 8 -13.04 0.05 19.79
CA HIS A 8 -12.58 1.34 20.27
C HIS A 8 -13.48 2.44 19.73
N ILE A 9 -13.82 3.39 20.59
CA ILE A 9 -14.62 4.55 20.25
C ILE A 9 -13.72 5.78 20.32
N VAL A 10 -13.66 6.56 19.28
CA VAL A 10 -12.85 7.79 19.18
C VAL A 10 -13.70 8.95 18.75
N TYR A 11 -13.45 10.12 19.33
CA TYR A 11 -14.02 11.38 18.88
C TYR A 11 -12.92 12.25 18.28
N GLY A 12 -13.14 12.73 17.07
CA GLY A 12 -12.29 13.74 16.46
C GLY A 12 -12.45 15.08 17.18
N TYR A 13 -11.36 15.76 17.44
CA TYR A 13 -11.34 17.09 18.04
C TYR A 13 -10.37 18.01 17.30
N VAL A 14 -10.84 19.18 16.91
CA VAL A 14 -10.02 20.23 16.30
C VAL A 14 -9.84 21.35 17.33
N ALA A 15 -8.69 21.39 17.97
CA ALA A 15 -8.40 22.30 19.09
C ALA A 15 -8.51 23.79 18.73
N ALA A 16 -8.15 24.18 17.50
CA ALA A 16 -8.21 25.55 17.04
C ALA A 16 -9.63 26.13 16.93
N THR A 17 -10.63 25.27 16.72
CA THR A 17 -12.03 25.67 16.52
C THR A 17 -12.98 25.15 17.57
N ASN A 18 -12.50 24.35 18.54
CA ASN A 18 -13.33 23.67 19.52
C ASN A 18 -14.46 22.81 18.89
N VAL A 19 -14.20 22.21 17.73
CA VAL A 19 -15.17 21.37 17.03
C VAL A 19 -14.87 19.90 17.33
N PHE A 20 -15.90 19.17 17.71
CA PHE A 20 -15.89 17.71 17.89
C PHE A 20 -16.60 17.05 16.72
N SER A 21 -16.23 15.80 16.41
CA SER A 21 -17.00 14.98 15.51
C SER A 21 -18.44 14.81 16.03
N GLN A 22 -19.43 14.90 15.14
CA GLN A 22 -20.85 14.77 15.52
C GLN A 22 -21.22 13.36 15.97
N ALA A 23 -20.49 12.37 15.45
CA ALA A 23 -20.66 10.96 15.82
C ALA A 23 -19.30 10.33 16.19
N PRO A 24 -19.28 9.33 17.06
CA PRO A 24 -18.06 8.61 17.38
C PRO A 24 -17.58 7.84 16.15
N LEU A 25 -16.26 7.79 15.96
CA LEU A 25 -15.62 6.87 15.04
C LEU A 25 -15.35 5.57 15.80
N THR A 26 -15.61 4.44 15.17
CA THR A 26 -15.40 3.12 15.76
C THR A 26 -14.45 2.32 14.88
N PHE A 27 -13.63 1.51 15.49
CA PHE A 27 -12.78 0.56 14.79
C PHE A 27 -12.52 -0.67 15.65
N THR A 28 -12.11 -1.75 15.00
CA THR A 28 -11.70 -2.99 15.70
C THR A 28 -10.21 -3.19 15.52
N THR A 29 -9.50 -3.44 16.61
CA THR A 29 -8.09 -3.81 16.52
C THR A 29 -7.93 -5.21 15.93
N ASN A 30 -6.76 -5.44 15.32
CA ASN A 30 -6.45 -6.74 14.77
C ASN A 30 -6.48 -7.83 15.85
N ASP A 31 -7.18 -8.91 15.55
CA ASP A 31 -7.22 -10.12 16.37
C ASP A 31 -6.15 -11.10 15.88
N SER A 32 -5.05 -11.18 16.60
CA SER A 32 -3.92 -12.07 16.27
C SER A 32 -4.24 -13.56 16.44
N SER A 33 -5.37 -13.91 17.09
CA SER A 33 -5.82 -15.29 17.28
C SER A 33 -6.62 -15.85 16.10
N LYS A 34 -7.05 -14.99 15.17
CA LYS A 34 -7.80 -15.44 13.98
C LYS A 34 -6.99 -16.44 13.16
N PRO A 35 -7.62 -17.53 12.69
CA PRO A 35 -6.95 -18.57 11.91
C PRO A 35 -6.62 -18.15 10.47
N GLY A 36 -7.15 -17.02 10.00
CA GLY A 36 -6.99 -16.49 8.65
C GLY A 36 -7.18 -15.00 8.59
N THR A 37 -6.81 -14.44 7.45
CA THR A 37 -6.98 -13.02 7.11
C THR A 37 -7.64 -12.93 5.74
N SER A 38 -8.68 -12.11 5.62
CA SER A 38 -9.39 -11.86 4.37
C SER A 38 -9.20 -10.42 3.91
N PHE A 39 -8.89 -10.24 2.63
CA PHE A 39 -8.63 -8.91 2.09
C PHE A 39 -9.05 -8.78 0.63
N ILE A 40 -9.20 -7.55 0.16
CA ILE A 40 -9.38 -7.19 -1.24
C ILE A 40 -8.15 -6.44 -1.67
N VAL A 41 -7.68 -6.71 -2.89
CA VAL A 41 -6.66 -5.91 -3.56
C VAL A 41 -7.31 -5.25 -4.78
N LEU A 42 -7.17 -3.94 -4.91
CA LEU A 42 -7.55 -3.16 -6.09
C LEU A 42 -6.33 -2.39 -6.60
N ASN A 43 -6.23 -2.23 -7.90
CA ASN A 43 -5.20 -1.43 -8.55
C ASN A 43 -5.75 -0.77 -9.82
N ASP A 44 -5.01 0.20 -10.38
CA ASP A 44 -5.32 0.84 -11.67
C ASP A 44 -6.73 1.48 -11.72
N ILE A 45 -7.13 2.10 -10.64
CA ILE A 45 -8.44 2.77 -10.55
C ILE A 45 -8.43 4.09 -11.32
N HIS A 46 -7.33 4.84 -11.28
CA HIS A 46 -7.19 6.08 -12.03
C HIS A 46 -8.38 7.02 -11.85
N GLU A 47 -8.71 7.35 -10.58
CA GLU A 47 -9.80 8.26 -10.18
C GLU A 47 -11.22 7.82 -10.61
N ARG A 48 -11.38 6.59 -11.11
CA ARG A 48 -12.69 6.05 -11.50
C ARG A 48 -13.46 5.56 -10.29
N ILE A 49 -13.97 6.51 -9.49
CA ILE A 49 -14.60 6.24 -8.20
C ILE A 49 -15.76 5.25 -8.30
N ASP A 50 -16.59 5.35 -9.35
CA ASP A 50 -17.73 4.44 -9.53
C ASP A 50 -17.27 3.00 -9.80
N VAL A 51 -16.17 2.82 -10.54
CA VAL A 51 -15.56 1.50 -10.76
C VAL A 51 -15.02 0.96 -9.44
N MET A 52 -14.29 1.78 -8.68
CA MET A 52 -13.78 1.40 -7.36
C MET A 52 -14.92 0.90 -6.45
N LYS A 53 -16.03 1.64 -6.38
CA LYS A 53 -17.21 1.25 -5.58
C LYS A 53 -17.74 -0.11 -6.01
N GLN A 54 -17.95 -0.31 -7.30
CA GLN A 54 -18.47 -1.56 -7.83
C GLN A 54 -17.52 -2.73 -7.50
N MET A 55 -16.21 -2.56 -7.67
CA MET A 55 -15.24 -3.60 -7.35
C MET A 55 -15.21 -3.93 -5.85
N LEU A 56 -15.29 -2.92 -4.98
CA LEU A 56 -15.37 -3.11 -3.53
C LEU A 56 -16.64 -3.90 -3.16
N GLU A 57 -17.80 -3.55 -3.70
CA GLU A 57 -19.06 -4.27 -3.45
C GLU A 57 -18.99 -5.72 -3.99
N MET A 58 -18.45 -5.94 -5.18
CA MET A 58 -18.23 -7.29 -5.74
C MET A 58 -17.33 -8.15 -4.84
N GLY A 59 -16.31 -7.53 -4.23
CA GLY A 59 -15.43 -8.19 -3.26
C GLY A 59 -16.03 -8.39 -1.87
N ASP A 60 -17.24 -7.88 -1.63
CA ASP A 60 -17.89 -7.90 -0.31
C ASP A 60 -17.00 -7.28 0.78
N TYR A 61 -16.53 -6.04 0.52
CA TYR A 61 -15.55 -5.36 1.38
C TYR A 61 -15.98 -5.28 2.85
N LYS A 62 -17.29 -5.25 3.11
CA LYS A 62 -17.85 -5.18 4.47
C LYS A 62 -17.46 -6.38 5.32
N LYS A 63 -17.28 -7.55 4.70
CA LYS A 63 -16.88 -8.80 5.38
C LYS A 63 -15.38 -9.06 5.37
N ARG A 64 -14.57 -8.21 4.73
CA ARG A 64 -13.12 -8.38 4.71
C ARG A 64 -12.48 -7.71 5.91
N ASP A 65 -11.33 -8.23 6.33
CA ASP A 65 -10.56 -7.67 7.44
C ASP A 65 -9.88 -6.37 7.06
N MET A 66 -9.50 -6.19 5.79
CA MET A 66 -8.83 -5.00 5.26
C MET A 66 -8.99 -4.87 3.75
N VAL A 67 -8.65 -3.68 3.25
CA VAL A 67 -8.52 -3.39 1.81
C VAL A 67 -7.09 -2.94 1.53
N ILE A 68 -6.54 -3.37 0.41
CA ILE A 68 -5.22 -2.98 -0.09
C ILE A 68 -5.43 -2.32 -1.46
N TYR A 69 -4.96 -1.10 -1.60
CA TYR A 69 -4.83 -0.46 -2.90
C TYR A 69 -3.40 -0.63 -3.40
N ASN A 70 -3.26 -1.27 -4.56
CA ASN A 70 -1.98 -1.64 -5.12
C ASN A 70 -1.60 -0.72 -6.29
N GLY A 71 -1.58 0.58 -6.00
CA GLY A 71 -1.08 1.60 -6.92
C GLY A 71 -2.04 2.03 -8.03
N ASP A 72 -1.68 3.12 -8.65
CA ASP A 72 -2.39 3.76 -9.76
C ASP A 72 -3.86 4.06 -9.42
N MET A 73 -4.07 4.53 -8.22
CA MET A 73 -5.38 5.00 -7.77
C MET A 73 -5.70 6.39 -8.33
N VAL A 74 -4.66 7.17 -8.63
CA VAL A 74 -4.75 8.48 -9.30
C VAL A 74 -3.96 8.47 -10.62
N ASN A 75 -4.23 9.42 -11.51
CA ASN A 75 -3.50 9.55 -12.77
C ASN A 75 -2.16 10.28 -12.59
N ILE A 76 -2.12 11.23 -11.67
CA ILE A 76 -0.97 12.09 -11.39
C ILE A 76 -1.24 12.83 -10.08
N MET A 77 -0.20 13.32 -9.42
CA MET A 77 -0.29 14.14 -8.22
C MET A 77 0.06 15.62 -8.51
N PRO A 78 -0.83 16.40 -9.12
CA PRO A 78 -0.56 17.79 -9.45
C PRO A 78 -0.55 18.70 -8.21
N ASP A 79 -1.28 18.32 -7.18
CA ASP A 79 -1.45 19.01 -5.90
C ASP A 79 -1.64 17.99 -4.75
N ASP A 80 -1.63 18.49 -3.52
CA ASP A 80 -1.75 17.68 -2.31
C ASP A 80 -3.14 17.06 -2.11
N ASP A 81 -4.17 17.59 -2.77
CA ASP A 81 -5.54 17.08 -2.68
C ASP A 81 -5.82 15.94 -3.66
N ALA A 82 -4.88 15.60 -4.55
CA ALA A 82 -5.10 14.60 -5.60
C ALA A 82 -5.54 13.24 -5.06
N LEU A 83 -4.88 12.75 -4.00
CA LEU A 83 -5.24 11.47 -3.36
C LEU A 83 -6.63 11.53 -2.71
N PHE A 84 -6.96 12.65 -2.08
CA PHE A 84 -8.25 12.83 -1.41
C PHE A 84 -9.39 12.82 -2.42
N ARG A 85 -9.31 13.65 -3.46
CA ARG A 85 -10.30 13.68 -4.55
C ARG A 85 -10.36 12.38 -5.33
N GLY A 86 -9.19 11.77 -5.55
CA GLY A 86 -9.05 10.59 -6.40
C GLY A 86 -9.68 9.34 -5.81
N PHE A 87 -9.60 9.14 -4.48
CA PHE A 87 -10.13 7.93 -3.86
C PHE A 87 -10.25 7.98 -2.33
N LEU A 88 -9.41 8.75 -1.59
CA LEU A 88 -9.36 8.66 -0.14
C LEU A 88 -10.66 9.12 0.53
N ASP A 89 -11.22 10.25 0.09
CA ASP A 89 -12.47 10.77 0.66
C ASP A 89 -13.63 9.77 0.54
N GLU A 90 -13.71 9.10 -0.61
CA GLU A 90 -14.75 8.10 -0.80
C GLU A 90 -14.46 6.81 -0.02
N SER A 91 -13.20 6.40 0.06
CA SER A 91 -12.79 5.25 0.86
C SER A 91 -13.08 5.44 2.35
N VAL A 92 -12.85 6.65 2.88
CA VAL A 92 -13.20 7.01 4.27
C VAL A 92 -14.70 6.91 4.50
N LYS A 93 -15.52 7.40 3.57
CA LYS A 93 -16.99 7.29 3.65
C LYS A 93 -17.47 5.84 3.61
N LEU A 94 -16.81 4.99 2.82
CA LEU A 94 -17.24 3.61 2.63
C LEU A 94 -16.75 2.68 3.75
N PHE A 95 -15.48 2.77 4.16
CA PHE A 95 -14.90 1.79 5.08
C PHE A 95 -13.67 2.26 5.86
N ALA A 96 -12.84 3.16 5.30
CA ALA A 96 -11.51 3.39 5.86
C ALA A 96 -11.53 4.16 7.19
N SER A 97 -12.67 4.71 7.62
CA SER A 97 -12.88 5.22 8.97
C SER A 97 -12.94 4.13 10.05
N GLU A 98 -13.27 2.89 9.67
CA GLU A 98 -13.49 1.77 10.62
C GLU A 98 -12.61 0.55 10.33
N LYS A 99 -12.09 0.44 9.12
CA LYS A 99 -11.36 -0.73 8.62
C LYS A 99 -10.00 -0.30 8.05
N PRO A 100 -8.93 -1.08 8.26
CA PRO A 100 -7.63 -0.78 7.71
C PRO A 100 -7.63 -0.68 6.18
N LEU A 101 -7.06 0.40 5.68
CA LEU A 101 -6.66 0.59 4.29
C LEU A 101 -5.14 0.60 4.23
N TYR A 102 -4.56 -0.32 3.45
CA TYR A 102 -3.15 -0.31 3.12
C TYR A 102 -2.96 0.18 1.69
N TYR A 103 -1.92 0.93 1.45
CA TYR A 103 -1.67 1.50 0.14
C TYR A 103 -0.23 1.25 -0.31
N VAL A 104 -0.09 0.64 -1.46
CA VAL A 104 1.17 0.45 -2.18
C VAL A 104 1.20 1.46 -3.31
N ARG A 105 2.28 2.20 -3.45
CA ARG A 105 2.42 3.22 -4.48
C ARG A 105 2.56 2.59 -5.87
N GLY A 106 1.83 3.11 -6.85
CA GLY A 106 2.03 2.83 -8.26
C GLY A 106 2.96 3.84 -8.92
N ASN A 107 3.24 3.65 -10.19
CA ASN A 107 4.10 4.57 -10.94
C ASN A 107 3.40 5.91 -11.24
N HIS A 108 2.09 5.97 -11.33
CA HIS A 108 1.36 7.22 -11.51
C HIS A 108 1.41 8.14 -10.28
N GLU A 109 1.48 7.60 -9.09
CA GLU A 109 1.67 8.39 -7.86
C GLU A 109 3.08 8.99 -7.72
N THR A 110 4.03 8.61 -8.57
CA THR A 110 5.36 9.23 -8.62
C THR A 110 5.39 10.49 -9.48
N ARG A 111 4.32 10.78 -10.21
CA ARG A 111 4.24 11.84 -11.21
C ARG A 111 3.51 13.07 -10.68
N GLY A 112 3.98 14.24 -11.06
CA GLY A 112 3.38 15.53 -10.70
C GLY A 112 4.09 16.26 -9.58
N ALA A 113 3.74 17.55 -9.41
CA ALA A 113 4.43 18.47 -8.51
C ALA A 113 4.37 18.06 -7.03
N SER A 114 3.28 17.40 -6.62
CA SER A 114 3.09 16.95 -5.24
C SER A 114 3.43 15.46 -5.00
N ALA A 115 3.98 14.76 -5.98
CA ALA A 115 4.41 13.37 -5.81
C ALA A 115 5.43 13.20 -4.67
N VAL A 116 6.28 14.19 -4.46
CA VAL A 116 7.25 14.23 -3.35
C VAL A 116 6.60 14.25 -1.97
N ASN A 117 5.34 14.64 -1.89
CA ASN A 117 4.56 14.73 -0.65
C ASN A 117 3.77 13.44 -0.35
N PHE A 118 3.83 12.43 -1.22
CA PHE A 118 3.09 11.17 -1.06
C PHE A 118 3.25 10.57 0.34
N HIS A 119 4.47 10.55 0.87
CA HIS A 119 4.79 10.01 2.19
C HIS A 119 4.10 10.74 3.36
N ASN A 120 3.62 11.98 3.17
CA ASN A 120 2.90 12.72 4.20
C ASN A 120 1.47 12.18 4.41
N TYR A 121 0.90 11.55 3.40
CA TYR A 121 -0.49 11.07 3.37
C TYR A 121 -0.60 9.56 3.53
N VAL A 122 0.40 8.85 3.04
CA VAL A 122 0.46 7.39 3.09
C VAL A 122 1.75 7.01 3.81
N CYS A 123 1.74 7.19 5.12
CA CYS A 123 2.92 6.97 5.95
C CYS A 123 2.73 5.72 6.81
N PRO A 124 3.33 4.60 6.46
CA PRO A 124 3.53 3.52 7.40
C PRO A 124 4.53 3.94 8.48
N ARG A 125 4.53 3.23 9.59
CA ARG A 125 5.28 3.56 10.83
C ARG A 125 6.80 3.78 10.66
N GLN A 126 7.37 3.54 9.49
CA GLN A 126 8.82 3.50 9.26
C GLN A 126 9.37 4.60 8.36
N ASN A 127 8.60 5.61 8.03
CA ASN A 127 8.96 6.72 7.12
C ASN A 127 9.35 6.31 5.69
N ASP A 128 9.30 5.04 5.34
CA ASP A 128 9.57 4.55 4.00
C ASP A 128 8.25 4.27 3.27
N ILE A 129 8.24 4.42 1.95
CA ILE A 129 7.05 4.13 1.14
C ILE A 129 6.81 2.63 1.04
N PHE A 130 7.86 1.82 1.12
CA PHE A 130 7.77 0.36 1.25
C PHE A 130 7.79 -0.04 2.73
N TYR A 131 7.00 -1.06 3.08
CA TYR A 131 6.81 -1.46 4.47
C TYR A 131 6.35 -2.91 4.59
N ALA A 132 6.32 -3.41 5.82
CA ALA A 132 5.82 -4.73 6.14
C ALA A 132 4.91 -4.69 7.38
N TRP A 133 3.94 -5.60 7.42
CA TRP A 133 3.07 -5.77 8.59
C TRP A 133 2.61 -7.21 8.71
N ARG A 134 2.12 -7.54 9.89
CA ARG A 134 1.50 -8.83 10.15
C ARG A 134 0.02 -8.66 10.48
N GLN A 135 -0.82 -9.48 9.84
CA GLN A 135 -2.25 -9.56 10.10
C GLN A 135 -2.62 -11.03 10.35
N GLY A 136 -2.90 -11.38 11.62
CA GLY A 136 -3.15 -12.78 11.98
C GLY A 136 -1.98 -13.70 11.58
N PRO A 137 -2.25 -14.77 10.83
CA PRO A 137 -1.21 -15.71 10.40
C PRO A 137 -0.39 -15.25 9.18
N VAL A 138 -0.74 -14.12 8.56
CA VAL A 138 -0.15 -13.64 7.30
C VAL A 138 0.82 -12.50 7.55
N PHE A 139 2.01 -12.59 6.95
CA PHE A 139 2.97 -11.50 6.88
C PHE A 139 2.93 -10.88 5.48
N PHE A 140 2.77 -9.58 5.43
CA PHE A 140 2.68 -8.81 4.19
C PHE A 140 3.93 -7.97 3.99
N LEU A 141 4.39 -7.91 2.73
CA LEU A 141 5.39 -6.98 2.25
C LEU A 141 4.72 -6.09 1.21
N ALA A 142 4.68 -4.79 1.45
CA ALA A 142 4.31 -3.77 0.49
C ALA A 142 5.58 -3.22 -0.15
N LEU A 143 5.79 -3.50 -1.42
CA LEU A 143 6.98 -3.11 -2.17
C LEU A 143 6.65 -1.97 -3.12
N ASP A 144 7.54 -1.00 -3.19
CA ASP A 144 7.42 0.16 -4.06
C ASP A 144 8.47 0.10 -5.17
N ALA A 145 8.04 -0.15 -6.38
CA ALA A 145 8.95 -0.21 -7.52
C ALA A 145 9.26 1.17 -8.13
N GLY A 146 8.56 2.24 -7.69
CA GLY A 146 8.68 3.54 -8.32
C GLY A 146 8.15 3.54 -9.76
N GLU A 147 8.86 4.16 -10.67
CA GLU A 147 8.50 4.24 -12.10
C GLU A 147 8.82 2.96 -12.87
N ASP A 148 8.11 2.77 -13.97
CA ASP A 148 8.24 1.62 -14.86
C ASP A 148 9.30 1.80 -15.96
N LYS A 149 9.66 3.05 -16.31
CA LYS A 149 10.68 3.39 -17.30
C LYS A 149 12.08 3.53 -16.65
N PRO A 150 13.16 3.55 -17.44
CA PRO A 150 14.51 3.79 -16.92
C PRO A 150 14.69 5.21 -16.40
N ASP A 151 15.62 5.40 -15.48
CA ASP A 151 15.90 6.69 -14.84
C ASP A 151 16.34 7.78 -15.83
N ASP A 152 16.93 7.40 -16.97
CA ASP A 152 17.36 8.29 -18.04
C ASP A 152 16.27 8.57 -19.09
N ASP A 153 15.04 8.10 -18.86
CA ASP A 153 13.94 8.39 -19.77
C ASP A 153 13.67 9.90 -19.84
N ILE A 154 13.44 10.38 -21.07
CA ILE A 154 13.25 11.80 -21.35
C ILE A 154 12.08 12.42 -20.57
N GLU A 155 11.07 11.62 -20.25
CA GLU A 155 9.90 12.08 -19.49
C GLU A 155 10.27 12.51 -18.06
N TYR A 156 11.38 12.03 -17.52
CA TYR A 156 11.79 12.32 -16.15
C TYR A 156 12.89 13.38 -16.06
N ALA A 157 13.40 13.84 -17.20
CA ALA A 157 14.44 14.89 -17.28
C ALA A 157 15.67 14.60 -16.37
N GLY A 158 16.00 13.33 -16.14
CA GLY A 158 17.11 12.90 -15.28
C GLY A 158 16.89 13.13 -13.79
N ALA A 159 15.63 13.33 -13.35
CA ALA A 159 15.31 13.60 -11.95
C ALA A 159 15.03 12.33 -11.12
N ASN A 160 14.99 11.17 -11.74
CA ASN A 160 14.69 9.89 -11.09
C ASN A 160 15.96 9.12 -10.75
N VAL A 161 15.90 8.36 -9.65
CA VAL A 161 16.96 7.45 -9.16
C VAL A 161 16.35 6.12 -8.68
N TYR A 162 15.36 5.61 -9.41
CA TYR A 162 14.63 4.41 -8.99
C TYR A 162 15.45 3.12 -9.07
N ASP A 163 16.48 3.06 -9.91
CA ASP A 163 17.35 1.89 -9.96
C ASP A 163 18.16 1.71 -8.67
N GLU A 164 18.65 2.81 -8.10
CA GLU A 164 19.32 2.81 -6.79
C GLU A 164 18.31 2.52 -5.68
N TYR A 165 17.16 3.20 -5.69
CA TYR A 165 16.07 2.99 -4.76
C TYR A 165 15.61 1.53 -4.67
N ARG A 166 15.45 0.83 -5.82
CA ARG A 166 15.13 -0.60 -5.84
C ARG A 166 16.25 -1.46 -5.27
N THR A 167 17.52 -1.04 -5.43
CA THR A 167 18.67 -1.74 -4.86
C THR A 167 18.67 -1.62 -3.33
N GLU A 168 18.42 -0.44 -2.79
CA GLU A 168 18.27 -0.22 -1.35
C GLU A 168 17.10 -1.02 -0.78
N GLN A 169 15.98 -1.03 -1.49
CA GLN A 169 14.81 -1.81 -1.09
C GLN A 169 15.09 -3.32 -1.10
N ALA A 170 15.87 -3.83 -2.05
CA ALA A 170 16.29 -5.24 -2.06
C ALA A 170 17.08 -5.60 -0.80
N GLU A 171 17.96 -4.72 -0.31
CA GLU A 171 18.67 -4.94 0.96
C GLU A 171 17.72 -4.90 2.17
N TRP A 172 16.70 -4.03 2.14
CA TRP A 172 15.66 -4.02 3.16
C TRP A 172 14.84 -5.31 3.14
N ILE A 173 14.44 -5.83 1.96
CA ILE A 173 13.72 -7.12 1.84
C ILE A 173 14.52 -8.23 2.51
N LYS A 174 15.82 -8.34 2.25
CA LYS A 174 16.71 -9.36 2.88
C LYS A 174 16.66 -9.30 4.41
N LYS A 175 16.67 -8.08 4.97
CA LYS A 175 16.58 -7.88 6.42
C LYS A 175 15.22 -8.31 6.96
N VAL A 176 14.14 -7.91 6.30
CA VAL A 176 12.77 -8.20 6.74
C VAL A 176 12.49 -9.70 6.70
N VAL A 177 12.81 -10.39 5.59
CA VAL A 177 12.55 -11.83 5.47
C VAL A 177 13.42 -12.67 6.42
N SER A 178 14.50 -12.10 6.93
CA SER A 178 15.33 -12.73 7.97
C SER A 178 14.80 -12.54 9.38
N SER A 179 13.81 -11.69 9.58
CA SER A 179 13.27 -11.36 10.91
C SER A 179 12.48 -12.51 11.53
N GLU A 180 12.46 -12.53 12.86
CA GLU A 180 11.66 -13.51 13.61
C GLU A 180 10.15 -13.35 13.39
N GLU A 181 9.68 -12.15 13.10
CA GLU A 181 8.28 -11.87 12.83
C GLU A 181 7.85 -12.49 11.49
N TYR A 182 8.69 -12.34 10.45
CA TYR A 182 8.50 -13.00 9.17
C TYR A 182 8.48 -14.53 9.34
N LYS A 183 9.52 -15.12 9.93
CA LYS A 183 9.67 -16.57 10.10
C LYS A 183 8.53 -17.23 10.89
N LYS A 184 7.91 -16.50 11.84
CA LYS A 184 6.77 -16.98 12.63
C LYS A 184 5.43 -16.87 11.92
N ALA A 185 5.36 -16.20 10.80
CA ALA A 185 4.14 -16.14 10.02
C ALA A 185 3.91 -17.47 9.30
N LYS A 186 2.63 -17.82 9.14
CA LYS A 186 2.24 -19.04 8.44
C LYS A 186 2.22 -18.84 6.92
N TYR A 187 1.89 -17.63 6.49
CA TYR A 187 1.78 -17.25 5.08
C TYR A 187 2.51 -15.93 4.84
N HIS A 188 3.06 -15.80 3.64
CA HIS A 188 3.83 -14.65 3.19
C HIS A 188 3.25 -14.12 1.89
N VAL A 189 2.77 -12.88 1.92
CA VAL A 189 2.15 -12.20 0.78
C VAL A 189 2.95 -10.96 0.43
N VAL A 190 3.27 -10.80 -0.84
CA VAL A 190 3.92 -9.60 -1.37
C VAL A 190 2.91 -8.84 -2.22
N VAL A 191 2.86 -7.53 -2.03
CA VAL A 191 2.06 -6.61 -2.85
C VAL A 191 3.03 -5.62 -3.47
N CYS A 192 3.06 -5.57 -4.80
CA CYS A 192 3.89 -4.67 -5.59
C CYS A 192 3.11 -4.27 -6.83
N HIS A 193 3.07 -2.98 -7.14
CA HIS A 193 2.30 -2.51 -8.29
C HIS A 193 2.93 -2.96 -9.61
N VAL A 194 4.22 -2.72 -9.79
CA VAL A 194 4.95 -3.13 -10.99
C VAL A 194 5.22 -4.65 -10.90
N PRO A 195 4.66 -5.46 -11.81
CA PRO A 195 4.78 -6.91 -11.72
C PRO A 195 6.16 -7.40 -12.23
N PRO A 196 6.68 -8.51 -11.70
CA PRO A 196 7.90 -9.13 -12.22
C PRO A 196 7.62 -9.92 -13.51
N ALA A 197 6.87 -9.34 -14.44
CA ALA A 197 6.32 -10.08 -15.58
C ALA A 197 7.42 -10.55 -16.54
N PRO A 198 7.43 -11.84 -16.93
CA PRO A 198 8.37 -12.38 -17.90
C PRO A 198 7.93 -12.09 -19.35
N LYS A 199 7.48 -10.88 -19.63
CA LYS A 199 7.09 -10.49 -21.00
C LYS A 199 8.33 -10.16 -21.83
N LYS A 200 8.29 -10.48 -23.13
CA LYS A 200 9.38 -10.15 -24.08
C LYS A 200 9.64 -8.65 -24.13
N ASP A 201 8.56 -7.86 -24.03
CA ASP A 201 8.58 -6.41 -24.10
C ASP A 201 8.28 -5.78 -22.71
N ALA A 202 8.79 -6.39 -21.64
CA ALA A 202 8.67 -5.87 -20.29
C ALA A 202 9.34 -4.50 -20.16
N TRP A 203 8.69 -3.59 -19.42
CA TRP A 203 9.26 -2.30 -19.06
C TRP A 203 10.51 -2.47 -18.20
N HIS A 204 11.27 -1.40 -18.05
CA HIS A 204 12.51 -1.41 -17.25
C HIS A 204 12.21 -1.80 -15.78
N GLY A 205 11.18 -1.19 -15.19
CA GLY A 205 10.74 -1.50 -13.83
C GLY A 205 10.38 -2.96 -13.61
N ASP A 206 9.69 -3.62 -14.56
CA ASP A 206 9.38 -5.05 -14.49
C ASP A 206 10.67 -5.91 -14.41
N LYS A 207 11.66 -5.54 -15.24
CA LYS A 207 12.96 -6.23 -15.26
C LYS A 207 13.73 -6.05 -13.96
N GLU A 208 13.71 -4.83 -13.41
CA GLU A 208 14.36 -4.49 -12.15
C GLU A 208 13.73 -5.25 -10.98
N VAL A 209 12.39 -5.25 -10.86
CA VAL A 209 11.66 -6.02 -9.84
C VAL A 209 12.00 -7.52 -9.97
N LYS A 210 11.96 -8.05 -11.20
CA LYS A 210 12.31 -9.44 -11.46
C LYS A 210 13.75 -9.78 -11.04
N ASN A 211 14.69 -8.90 -11.37
CA ASN A 211 16.11 -9.20 -11.15
C ASN A 211 16.55 -8.95 -9.70
N LYS A 212 15.98 -7.94 -9.05
CA LYS A 212 16.40 -7.50 -7.70
C LYS A 212 15.56 -8.11 -6.58
N PHE A 213 14.22 -8.25 -6.76
CA PHE A 213 13.33 -8.69 -5.68
C PHE A 213 13.03 -10.19 -5.75
N VAL A 214 12.68 -10.70 -6.94
CA VAL A 214 12.20 -12.07 -7.08
C VAL A 214 13.18 -13.13 -6.57
N PRO A 215 14.50 -13.05 -6.78
CA PRO A 215 15.43 -14.02 -6.20
C PRO A 215 15.35 -14.11 -4.67
N ILE A 216 15.29 -12.95 -4.00
CA ILE A 216 15.20 -12.88 -2.54
C ILE A 216 13.85 -13.44 -2.06
N LEU A 217 12.76 -13.11 -2.76
CA LEU A 217 11.41 -13.54 -2.41
C LEU A 217 11.22 -15.04 -2.61
N ASN A 218 11.82 -15.62 -3.66
CA ASN A 218 11.82 -17.07 -3.89
C ASN A 218 12.56 -17.82 -2.77
N ASP A 219 13.75 -17.33 -2.38
CA ASP A 219 14.52 -17.92 -1.28
C ASP A 219 13.80 -17.78 0.07
N ALA A 220 12.96 -16.77 0.21
CA ALA A 220 12.17 -16.51 1.41
C ALA A 220 10.85 -17.30 1.46
N ASN A 221 10.54 -18.13 0.46
CA ASN A 221 9.31 -18.92 0.36
C ASN A 221 8.04 -18.05 0.45
N VAL A 222 7.96 -17.00 -0.37
CA VAL A 222 6.74 -16.20 -0.52
C VAL A 222 5.65 -17.06 -1.16
N ASP A 223 4.45 -17.05 -0.58
CA ASP A 223 3.32 -17.85 -1.06
C ASP A 223 2.60 -17.21 -2.25
N VAL A 224 2.48 -15.86 -2.21
CA VAL A 224 1.76 -15.07 -3.23
C VAL A 224 2.44 -13.72 -3.44
N MET A 225 2.54 -13.32 -4.72
CA MET A 225 2.90 -11.98 -5.14
C MET A 225 1.94 -11.48 -6.22
#